data_ff86417f41e8e7545ae38086f5c773b9
#
_entry.id   ff86417f41e8e7545ae38086f5c773b9
#
_cell.length_a   1.000
_cell.length_b   1.000
_cell.length_c   1.000
_cell.angle_alpha   90.00
_cell.angle_beta   90.00
_cell.angle_gamma   90.00
#
_symmetry.space_group_name_H-M   'P 1'
#
loop_
_entity.id
_entity.type
_entity.pdbx_description
1 polymer ?
#
loop_
_entity_poly.entity_id
_entity_poly.type
_entity_poly.pdbx_seq_one_letter_code
_entity_poly.pdbx_strand_id
1 'polypeptide(L)'
;MSASVTRKPPLSDYRFTRRVQFYETDVAGIVHFSWFYRYMEEAEHALWREAGLSIHPHDSDIGWPRVSASFEFHRALRFEDEFDVWLRIVELTNRRIHYACLLEKQKQKMATGAMTVACVRKRPDRTLEAIDIPPEIASRFKIADG
;
A
#
# COMPACT_ATOMS: atom_id res chain seq x y z
N MET A 1 4.81 -31.01 -21.94
CA MET A 1 5.18 -30.98 -20.50
C MET A 1 5.13 -29.54 -20.03
N SER A 2 4.22 -29.26 -19.16
CA SER A 2 4.15 -27.95 -18.59
C SER A 2 5.37 -27.73 -17.69
N ALA A 3 6.14 -26.70 -17.98
CA ALA A 3 7.11 -26.23 -17.01
C ALA A 3 6.38 -26.03 -15.69
N SER A 4 6.89 -26.57 -14.61
CA SER A 4 6.36 -26.29 -13.31
C SER A 4 6.47 -24.78 -13.09
N VAL A 5 5.34 -24.10 -13.10
CA VAL A 5 5.30 -22.69 -12.72
C VAL A 5 5.54 -22.64 -11.22
N THR A 6 6.76 -22.29 -10.85
CA THR A 6 7.06 -22.05 -9.43
C THR A 6 6.31 -20.80 -9.05
N ARG A 7 5.19 -20.97 -8.35
CA ARG A 7 4.46 -19.84 -7.81
C ARG A 7 5.34 -19.21 -6.73
N LYS A 8 5.52 -17.91 -6.84
CA LYS A 8 6.15 -17.15 -5.76
C LYS A 8 5.34 -17.33 -4.49
N PRO A 9 5.98 -17.50 -3.33
CA PRO A 9 5.26 -17.53 -2.05
C PRO A 9 4.45 -16.24 -1.88
N PRO A 10 3.32 -16.29 -1.14
CA PRO A 10 2.55 -15.10 -0.87
C PRO A 10 3.40 -14.03 -0.18
N LEU A 11 3.14 -12.77 -0.51
CA LEU A 11 3.86 -11.64 0.05
C LEU A 11 3.09 -11.04 1.21
N SER A 12 3.82 -10.57 2.22
CA SER A 12 3.23 -9.94 3.41
C SER A 12 3.59 -8.47 3.52
N ASP A 13 4.60 -8.01 2.80
CA ASP A 13 5.13 -6.67 2.99
C ASP A 13 5.99 -6.25 1.80
N TYR A 14 6.27 -4.96 1.76
CA TYR A 14 7.17 -4.37 0.78
C TYR A 14 7.88 -3.19 1.41
N ARG A 15 9.17 -3.05 1.12
CA ARG A 15 9.99 -1.96 1.63
C ARG A 15 10.80 -1.37 0.48
N PHE A 16 10.83 -0.05 0.39
CA PHE A 16 11.66 0.63 -0.61
C PHE A 16 12.20 1.94 -0.06
N THR A 17 13.28 2.42 -0.66
CA THR A 17 13.88 3.70 -0.30
C THR A 17 13.39 4.77 -1.28
N ARG A 18 13.03 5.93 -0.74
CA ARG A 18 12.54 7.06 -1.51
C ARG A 18 13.27 8.33 -1.09
N ARG A 19 13.37 9.27 -2.03
CA ARG A 19 13.94 10.60 -1.77
C ARG A 19 12.83 11.63 -1.85
N VAL A 20 12.78 12.56 -0.88
CA VAL A 20 11.83 13.66 -0.88
C VAL A 20 12.11 14.58 -2.06
N GLN A 21 11.06 14.88 -2.85
CA GLN A 21 11.13 15.79 -3.98
C GLN A 21 10.68 17.19 -3.54
N PHE A 22 11.17 18.21 -4.23
CA PHE A 22 10.86 19.60 -3.87
C PHE A 22 9.34 19.86 -3.87
N TYR A 23 8.62 19.33 -4.86
CA TYR A 23 7.17 19.53 -4.97
C TYR A 23 6.36 18.84 -3.87
N GLU A 24 7.02 18.06 -3.02
CA GLU A 24 6.36 17.39 -1.89
C GLU A 24 6.44 18.22 -0.60
N THR A 25 7.21 19.31 -0.64
CA THR A 25 7.37 20.17 0.54
C THR A 25 6.37 21.32 0.54
N ASP A 26 6.15 21.88 1.71
CA ASP A 26 5.24 23.00 1.91
C ASP A 26 6.01 24.28 2.29
N VAL A 27 5.26 25.32 2.65
CA VAL A 27 5.86 26.63 3.00
C VAL A 27 6.74 26.56 4.26
N ALA A 28 6.57 25.54 5.10
CA ALA A 28 7.41 25.34 6.27
C ALA A 28 8.72 24.63 5.94
N GLY A 29 8.91 24.19 4.68
CA GLY A 29 10.11 23.49 4.24
C GLY A 29 10.13 22.01 4.60
N ILE A 30 9.01 21.45 4.98
CA ILE A 30 8.88 20.03 5.30
C ILE A 30 7.86 19.38 4.36
N VAL A 31 7.90 18.04 4.28
CA VAL A 31 6.95 17.29 3.46
C VAL A 31 5.53 17.59 3.94
N HIS A 32 4.67 18.00 3.00
CA HIS A 32 3.26 18.23 3.29
C HIS A 32 2.62 16.91 3.72
N PHE A 33 1.77 16.97 4.75
CA PHE A 33 1.21 15.77 5.35
C PHE A 33 0.49 14.85 4.35
N SER A 34 -0.10 15.39 3.30
CA SER A 34 -0.81 14.61 2.30
C SER A 34 0.11 13.64 1.54
N TRP A 35 1.40 13.96 1.43
CA TRP A 35 2.35 13.10 0.73
C TRP A 35 2.64 11.80 1.45
N PHE A 36 2.49 11.78 2.78
CA PHE A 36 2.67 10.52 3.54
C PHE A 36 1.69 9.46 3.05
N TYR A 37 0.45 9.87 2.75
CA TYR A 37 -0.56 8.96 2.18
C TYR A 37 -0.16 8.50 0.77
N ARG A 38 0.46 9.37 -0.01
CA ARG A 38 0.96 9.01 -1.33
C ARG A 38 2.13 8.02 -1.24
N TYR A 39 3.04 8.20 -0.29
CA TYR A 39 4.13 7.26 -0.07
C TYR A 39 3.59 5.88 0.30
N MET A 40 2.58 5.82 1.15
CA MET A 40 1.92 4.57 1.53
C MET A 40 1.26 3.92 0.31
N GLU A 41 0.60 4.70 -0.53
CA GLU A 41 -0.02 4.20 -1.77
C GLU A 41 1.03 3.66 -2.75
N GLU A 42 2.16 4.36 -2.90
CA GLU A 42 3.25 3.88 -3.75
C GLU A 42 3.75 2.51 -3.27
N ALA A 43 3.88 2.33 -1.97
CA ALA A 43 4.29 1.05 -1.38
C ALA A 43 3.25 -0.04 -1.64
N GLU A 44 1.97 0.28 -1.53
CA GLU A 44 0.90 -0.67 -1.82
C GLU A 44 0.95 -1.12 -3.28
N HIS A 45 1.06 -0.18 -4.20
CA HIS A 45 1.12 -0.52 -5.62
C HIS A 45 2.36 -1.36 -5.95
N ALA A 46 3.48 -1.04 -5.31
CA ALA A 46 4.72 -1.80 -5.48
C ALA A 46 4.58 -3.23 -4.92
N LEU A 47 3.95 -3.39 -3.77
CA LEU A 47 3.68 -4.70 -3.19
C LEU A 47 2.84 -5.56 -4.14
N TRP A 48 1.79 -4.98 -4.72
CA TRP A 48 0.94 -5.69 -5.67
C TRP A 48 1.71 -6.08 -6.93
N ARG A 49 2.52 -5.18 -7.49
CA ARG A 49 3.34 -5.50 -8.66
C ARG A 49 4.34 -6.62 -8.36
N GLU A 50 4.94 -6.59 -7.18
CA GLU A 50 5.88 -7.64 -6.77
C GLU A 50 5.16 -8.99 -6.61
N ALA A 51 3.89 -8.98 -6.26
CA ALA A 51 3.06 -10.18 -6.20
C ALA A 51 2.58 -10.64 -7.59
N GLY A 52 2.97 -9.93 -8.66
CA GLY A 52 2.57 -10.26 -10.02
C GLY A 52 1.19 -9.73 -10.39
N LEU A 53 0.70 -8.74 -9.65
CA LEU A 53 -0.63 -8.18 -9.83
C LEU A 53 -0.57 -6.69 -10.16
N SER A 54 -1.66 -6.17 -10.68
CA SER A 54 -1.94 -4.74 -10.71
C SER A 54 -3.14 -4.48 -9.81
N ILE A 55 -3.09 -3.41 -9.02
CA ILE A 55 -4.24 -3.03 -8.20
C ILE A 55 -5.41 -2.56 -9.04
N HIS A 56 -5.13 -2.12 -10.27
CA HIS A 56 -6.15 -1.68 -11.21
C HIS A 56 -5.80 -2.16 -12.63
N PRO A 57 -6.04 -3.45 -12.95
CA PRO A 57 -5.83 -3.95 -14.29
C PRO A 57 -6.73 -3.24 -15.30
N HIS A 58 -6.28 -3.16 -16.54
CA HIS A 58 -7.10 -2.64 -17.62
C HIS A 58 -8.39 -3.45 -17.73
N ASP A 59 -9.52 -2.77 -17.91
CA ASP A 59 -10.87 -3.36 -18.02
C ASP A 59 -11.37 -4.10 -16.76
N SER A 60 -10.71 -3.92 -15.62
CA SER A 60 -11.21 -4.50 -14.37
C SER A 60 -12.35 -3.66 -13.80
N ASP A 61 -13.39 -4.35 -13.33
CA ASP A 61 -14.49 -3.73 -12.58
C ASP A 61 -14.27 -3.77 -11.08
N ILE A 62 -13.15 -4.36 -10.64
CA ILE A 62 -12.82 -4.45 -9.21
C ILE A 62 -12.08 -3.20 -8.77
N GLY A 63 -12.49 -2.64 -7.63
CA GLY A 63 -11.88 -1.48 -7.04
C GLY A 63 -11.52 -1.72 -5.58
N TRP A 64 -10.64 -0.86 -5.06
CA TRP A 64 -10.11 -0.97 -3.71
C TRP A 64 -10.23 0.38 -2.98
N PRO A 65 -11.49 0.83 -2.70
CA PRO A 65 -11.66 2.08 -1.99
C PRO A 65 -11.00 2.04 -0.61
N ARG A 66 -10.45 3.18 -0.20
CA ARG A 66 -9.87 3.37 1.13
C ARG A 66 -11.02 3.60 2.10
N VAL A 67 -11.24 2.66 3.03
CA VAL A 67 -12.28 2.82 4.04
C VAL A 67 -11.76 3.51 5.28
N SER A 68 -10.45 3.48 5.51
CA SER A 68 -9.81 4.29 6.54
C SER A 68 -8.34 4.49 6.19
N ALA A 69 -7.79 5.62 6.60
CA ALA A 69 -6.37 5.92 6.47
C ALA A 69 -5.98 6.90 7.55
N SER A 70 -4.83 6.68 8.18
CA SER A 70 -4.33 7.55 9.23
C SER A 70 -2.81 7.55 9.24
N PHE A 71 -2.25 8.65 9.75
CA PHE A 71 -0.82 8.76 10.04
C PHE A 71 -0.61 9.50 11.34
N GLU A 72 0.40 9.07 12.08
CA GLU A 72 0.98 9.82 13.17
C GLU A 72 2.35 10.28 12.71
N PHE A 73 2.63 11.56 12.93
CA PHE A 73 3.86 12.20 12.47
C PHE A 73 4.79 12.40 13.66
N HIS A 74 5.97 11.80 13.59
CA HIS A 74 6.93 11.84 14.70
C HIS A 74 8.07 12.81 14.44
N ARG A 75 8.52 12.92 13.19
CA ARG A 75 9.62 13.80 12.79
C ARG A 75 9.37 14.30 11.38
N ALA A 76 9.86 15.51 11.08
CA ALA A 76 9.71 16.12 9.77
C ALA A 76 10.69 15.53 8.75
N LEU A 77 10.20 15.29 7.54
CA LEU A 77 11.02 14.98 6.38
C LEU A 77 11.21 16.27 5.56
N ARG A 78 12.39 16.44 5.01
CA ARG A 78 12.77 17.63 4.26
C ARG A 78 13.25 17.28 2.87
N PHE A 79 13.34 18.29 2.02
CA PHE A 79 13.82 18.12 0.66
C PHE A 79 15.15 17.34 0.62
N GLU A 80 15.19 16.36 -0.29
CA GLU A 80 16.34 15.47 -0.52
C GLU A 80 16.62 14.44 0.59
N ASP A 81 15.85 14.42 1.66
CA ASP A 81 15.97 13.34 2.64
C ASP A 81 15.66 12.00 1.97
N GLU A 82 16.50 11.01 2.24
CA GLU A 82 16.21 9.62 1.88
C GLU A 82 15.59 8.90 3.07
N PHE A 83 14.55 8.15 2.81
CA PHE A 83 13.83 7.41 3.84
C PHE A 83 13.27 6.13 3.26
N ASP A 84 13.03 5.16 4.13
CA ASP A 84 12.39 3.91 3.74
C ASP A 84 10.89 3.98 4.02
N VAL A 85 10.13 3.41 3.10
CA VAL A 85 8.70 3.18 3.27
C VAL A 85 8.50 1.67 3.39
N TRP A 86 7.97 1.23 4.53
CA TRP A 86 7.73 -0.18 4.78
C TRP A 86 6.25 -0.40 5.02
N LEU A 87 5.60 -1.10 4.09
CA LEU A 87 4.19 -1.45 4.17
C LEU A 87 4.05 -2.93 4.52
N ARG A 88 3.22 -3.24 5.51
CA ARG A 88 2.96 -4.61 5.95
C ARG A 88 1.46 -4.88 5.95
N ILE A 89 1.08 -6.08 5.55
CA ILE A 89 -0.30 -6.55 5.71
C ILE A 89 -0.43 -7.06 7.14
N VAL A 90 -1.28 -6.42 7.92
CA VAL A 90 -1.46 -6.80 9.33
C VAL A 90 -2.76 -7.55 9.56
N GLU A 91 -3.72 -7.47 8.63
CA GLU A 91 -4.94 -8.25 8.68
C GLU A 91 -5.45 -8.44 7.26
N LEU A 92 -5.96 -9.64 6.99
CA LEU A 92 -6.51 -10.01 5.68
C LEU A 92 -7.80 -10.77 5.94
N THR A 93 -8.92 -10.15 5.60
CA THR A 93 -10.25 -10.77 5.76
C THR A 93 -10.82 -11.14 4.40
N ASN A 94 -12.04 -11.67 4.38
CA ASN A 94 -12.68 -12.05 3.12
C ASN A 94 -12.83 -10.88 2.15
N ARG A 95 -12.97 -9.65 2.66
CA ARG A 95 -13.30 -8.49 1.84
C ARG A 95 -12.39 -7.29 2.04
N ARG A 96 -11.43 -7.35 2.99
CA ARG A 96 -10.61 -6.20 3.36
C ARG A 96 -9.15 -6.58 3.55
N ILE A 97 -8.28 -5.62 3.26
CA ILE A 97 -6.85 -5.71 3.57
C ILE A 97 -6.54 -4.54 4.48
N HIS A 98 -5.91 -4.84 5.63
CA HIS A 98 -5.45 -3.83 6.57
C HIS A 98 -3.94 -3.77 6.51
N TYR A 99 -3.40 -2.57 6.29
CA TYR A 99 -1.97 -2.33 6.19
C TYR A 99 -1.49 -1.49 7.37
N ALA A 100 -0.26 -1.73 7.79
CA ALA A 100 0.51 -0.82 8.63
C ALA A 100 1.68 -0.28 7.82
N CYS A 101 2.01 0.98 7.99
CA CYS A 101 3.07 1.65 7.25
C CYS A 101 4.04 2.32 8.21
N LEU A 102 5.34 2.14 7.97
CA LEU A 102 6.39 2.81 8.72
C LEU A 102 7.26 3.59 7.75
N LEU A 103 7.44 4.88 8.01
CA LEU A 103 8.43 5.69 7.34
C LEU A 103 9.62 5.87 8.28
N GLU A 104 10.80 5.45 7.84
CA GLU A 104 11.98 5.41 8.68
C GLU A 104 13.16 6.07 7.97
N LYS A 105 13.89 6.90 8.69
CA LYS A 105 15.12 7.52 8.22
C LYS A 105 16.21 7.29 9.23
N GLN A 106 17.33 6.68 8.81
CA GLN A 106 18.46 6.43 9.71
C GLN A 106 18.04 5.77 11.02
N LYS A 107 17.19 4.73 10.91
CA LYS A 107 16.66 3.95 12.04
C LYS A 107 15.72 4.74 12.96
N GLN A 108 15.31 5.94 12.57
CA GLN A 108 14.35 6.75 13.34
C GLN A 108 12.98 6.72 12.66
N LYS A 109 11.93 6.53 13.46
CA LYS A 109 10.56 6.59 12.96
C LYS A 109 10.23 8.03 12.59
N MET A 110 9.92 8.27 11.34
CA MET A 110 9.47 9.57 10.87
C MET A 110 7.95 9.69 10.94
N ALA A 111 7.26 8.62 10.60
CA ALA A 111 5.80 8.55 10.67
C ALA A 111 5.35 7.10 10.71
N THR A 112 4.19 6.87 11.33
CA THR A 112 3.54 5.56 11.33
C THR A 112 2.11 5.71 10.84
N GLY A 113 1.70 4.83 9.95
CA GLY A 113 0.38 4.92 9.34
C GLY A 113 -0.35 3.59 9.31
N ALA A 114 -1.62 3.69 8.98
CA ALA A 114 -2.48 2.54 8.78
C ALA A 114 -3.46 2.84 7.66
N MET A 115 -3.83 1.81 6.92
CA MET A 115 -4.81 1.95 5.84
C MET A 115 -5.60 0.67 5.72
N THR A 116 -6.91 0.81 5.54
CA THR A 116 -7.80 -0.31 5.25
C THR A 116 -8.44 -0.08 3.89
N VAL A 117 -8.38 -1.10 3.05
CA VAL A 117 -9.05 -1.09 1.75
C VAL A 117 -10.10 -2.21 1.73
N ALA A 118 -11.20 -1.96 1.02
CA ALA A 118 -12.24 -2.96 0.82
C ALA A 118 -12.26 -3.38 -0.65
N CYS A 119 -12.65 -4.62 -0.90
CA CYS A 119 -12.83 -5.11 -2.27
C CYS A 119 -14.25 -4.83 -2.72
N VAL A 120 -14.40 -4.15 -3.85
CA VAL A 120 -15.72 -3.83 -4.41
C VAL A 120 -15.76 -4.13 -5.90
N ARG A 121 -16.97 -4.36 -6.41
CA ARG A 121 -17.26 -4.37 -7.84
C ARG A 121 -17.91 -3.03 -8.22
N LYS A 122 -17.35 -2.37 -9.21
CA LYS A 122 -17.90 -1.13 -9.78
C LYS A 122 -18.99 -1.51 -10.79
N ARG A 123 -20.21 -1.03 -10.56
CA ARG A 123 -21.33 -1.30 -11.44
C ARG A 123 -21.46 -0.20 -12.51
N PRO A 124 -22.11 -0.48 -13.65
CA PRO A 124 -22.32 0.52 -14.69
C PRO A 124 -23.04 1.78 -14.20
N ASP A 125 -23.90 1.68 -13.19
CA ASP A 125 -24.61 2.82 -12.59
C ASP A 125 -23.75 3.59 -11.60
N ARG A 126 -22.44 3.26 -11.49
CA ARG A 126 -21.45 3.86 -10.59
C ARG A 126 -21.62 3.49 -9.12
N THR A 127 -22.55 2.60 -8.79
CA THR A 127 -22.60 2.07 -7.43
C THR A 127 -21.49 1.06 -7.20
N LEU A 128 -21.11 0.89 -5.92
CA LEU A 128 -20.07 -0.04 -5.50
C LEU A 128 -20.71 -1.15 -4.69
N GLU A 129 -20.38 -2.39 -5.06
CA GLU A 129 -20.88 -3.58 -4.36
C GLU A 129 -19.72 -4.23 -3.62
N ALA A 130 -19.84 -4.42 -2.32
CA ALA A 130 -18.85 -5.17 -1.55
C ALA A 130 -18.83 -6.63 -2.02
N ILE A 131 -17.66 -7.14 -2.36
CA ILE A 131 -17.50 -8.53 -2.80
C ILE A 131 -16.33 -9.17 -2.05
N ASP A 132 -16.30 -10.49 -2.04
CA ASP A 132 -15.16 -11.22 -1.53
C ASP A 132 -13.96 -10.99 -2.43
N ILE A 133 -12.78 -10.91 -1.83
CA ILE A 133 -11.53 -10.80 -2.59
C ILE A 133 -11.38 -12.06 -3.44
N PRO A 134 -11.23 -11.92 -4.76
CA PRO A 134 -11.07 -13.10 -5.63
C PRO A 134 -9.91 -13.97 -5.15
N PRO A 135 -10.07 -15.31 -5.19
CA PRO A 135 -9.01 -16.21 -4.73
C PRO A 135 -7.66 -16.01 -5.43
N GLU A 136 -7.66 -15.67 -6.70
CA GLU A 136 -6.46 -15.41 -7.46
C GLU A 136 -5.67 -14.19 -6.96
N ILE A 137 -6.35 -13.28 -6.24
CA ILE A 137 -5.70 -12.14 -5.58
C ILE A 137 -5.34 -12.52 -4.15
N ALA A 138 -6.30 -13.04 -3.38
CA ALA A 138 -6.09 -13.38 -1.98
C ALA A 138 -4.92 -14.34 -1.78
N SER A 139 -4.74 -15.28 -2.70
CA SER A 139 -3.66 -16.27 -2.62
C SER A 139 -2.26 -15.69 -2.79
N ARG A 140 -2.15 -14.45 -3.25
CA ARG A 140 -0.86 -13.78 -3.47
C ARG A 140 -0.34 -13.07 -2.22
N PHE A 141 -1.16 -12.97 -1.17
CA PHE A 141 -0.86 -12.20 0.02
C PHE A 141 -1.01 -13.03 1.29
N LYS A 142 -0.30 -12.62 2.32
CA LYS A 142 -0.42 -13.20 3.66
C LYS A 142 -0.17 -12.11 4.71
N ILE A 143 -0.54 -12.39 5.94
CA ILE A 143 -0.30 -11.46 7.06
C ILE A 143 1.17 -11.50 7.42
N ALA A 144 1.76 -10.33 7.67
CA ALA A 144 3.16 -10.20 8.06
C ALA A 144 3.37 -10.77 9.46
N ASP A 145 4.54 -11.39 9.64
CA ASP A 145 4.97 -11.84 10.96
C ASP A 145 5.21 -10.61 11.86
N GLY A 146 4.72 -10.71 13.08
CA GLY A 146 4.69 -9.74 14.16
C GLY A 146 5.57 -8.54 14.23
#